data_291a478dd84161035d551d6fe01584d3
#
_entry.id   291a478dd84161035d551d6fe01584d3
#
_cell.length_a   1.000
_cell.length_b   1.000
_cell.length_c   1.000
_cell.angle_alpha   90.00
_cell.angle_beta   90.00
_cell.angle_gamma   90.00
#
_symmetry.space_group_name_H-M   'P 1'
#
loop_
_entity.id
_entity.type
_entity.pdbx_description
1 polymer ?
#
loop_
_entity_poly.entity_id
_entity_poly.type
_entity_poly.pdbx_seq_one_letter_code
_entity_poly.pdbx_strand_id
1 'polypeptide(L)'
;MHGLGITMNFKNDIFAKLKTFDINKLKTEYHNHPEYGLINIPEFLPQYIVNLCSSELYNLPIDKMKHFTRKGSCMYECNDLSITPYQDYLIHALSSTEFIKWLEELTGVKKLIPDPHLVGAGYMKSYRGDTLQVHTDFNWVEEVALNRAVSIIIYFNRGWLEDWGGSLNFYDSKKKKIYSSIKPDSGNMLVWTYKNLIYHGYPDP
;
A
#
# COMPACT_ATOMS: atom_id res chain seq x y z
N MET A 1 27.95 25.59 -14.65
CA MET A 1 27.25 24.42 -15.18
C MET A 1 25.86 24.44 -14.60
N HIS A 2 24.86 24.88 -15.36
CA HIS A 2 23.47 24.86 -14.95
C HIS A 2 22.98 23.42 -15.14
N GLY A 3 22.93 22.66 -14.03
CA GLY A 3 22.24 21.40 -14.02
C GLY A 3 20.77 21.64 -14.33
N LEU A 4 20.26 21.04 -15.38
CA LEU A 4 18.82 20.91 -15.63
C LEU A 4 18.21 20.25 -14.42
N GLY A 5 17.72 21.04 -13.47
CA GLY A 5 16.95 20.55 -12.33
C GLY A 5 15.68 19.90 -12.87
N ILE A 6 15.67 18.58 -12.94
CA ILE A 6 14.44 17.83 -13.15
C ILE A 6 13.56 18.19 -11.95
N THR A 7 12.56 19.02 -12.17
CA THR A 7 11.56 19.32 -11.13
C THR A 7 10.77 18.04 -10.91
N MET A 8 11.07 17.34 -9.84
CA MET A 8 10.33 16.13 -9.45
C MET A 8 8.87 16.51 -9.18
N ASN A 9 7.96 15.93 -9.94
CA ASN A 9 6.52 16.17 -9.77
C ASN A 9 5.79 14.84 -9.71
N PHE A 10 5.84 14.19 -8.52
CA PHE A 10 5.22 12.90 -8.28
C PHE A 10 3.76 12.86 -8.74
N LYS A 11 3.00 13.92 -8.44
CA LYS A 11 1.59 14.01 -8.82
C LYS A 11 1.39 13.89 -10.33
N ASN A 12 2.07 14.72 -11.12
CA ASN A 12 1.93 14.72 -12.57
C ASN A 12 2.41 13.41 -13.20
N ASP A 13 3.52 12.87 -12.69
CA ASP A 13 4.11 11.66 -13.24
C ASP A 13 3.27 10.41 -12.91
N ILE A 14 2.69 10.36 -11.71
CA ILE A 14 1.71 9.32 -11.36
C ILE A 14 0.46 9.46 -12.25
N PHE A 15 -0.02 10.68 -12.51
CA PHE A 15 -1.14 10.87 -13.43
C PHE A 15 -0.87 10.45 -14.84
N ALA A 16 0.32 10.76 -15.36
CA ALA A 16 0.73 10.25 -16.66
C ALA A 16 0.72 8.72 -16.69
N LYS A 17 1.20 8.10 -15.61
CA LYS A 17 1.18 6.63 -15.47
C LYS A 17 -0.25 6.06 -15.38
N LEU A 18 -1.16 6.69 -14.62
CA LEU A 18 -2.56 6.25 -14.52
C LEU A 18 -3.25 6.17 -15.89
N LYS A 19 -2.93 7.10 -16.79
CA LYS A 19 -3.50 7.14 -18.15
C LYS A 19 -3.03 5.98 -19.04
N THR A 20 -1.96 5.28 -18.67
CA THR A 20 -1.46 4.11 -19.41
C THR A 20 -2.20 2.83 -19.08
N PHE A 21 -2.96 2.81 -17.99
CA PHE A 21 -3.72 1.64 -17.58
C PHE A 21 -5.09 1.57 -18.27
N ASP A 22 -5.46 0.38 -18.71
CA ASP A 22 -6.85 0.11 -19.11
C ASP A 22 -7.70 -0.09 -17.85
N ILE A 23 -8.39 0.97 -17.44
CA ILE A 23 -9.20 0.97 -16.22
C ILE A 23 -10.33 -0.07 -16.28
N ASN A 24 -10.89 -0.37 -17.44
CA ASN A 24 -11.97 -1.35 -17.58
C ASN A 24 -11.44 -2.77 -17.35
N LYS A 25 -10.24 -3.06 -17.84
CA LYS A 25 -9.55 -4.31 -17.56
C LYS A 25 -9.26 -4.45 -16.07
N LEU A 26 -8.68 -3.43 -15.44
CA LEU A 26 -8.40 -3.44 -14.00
C LEU A 26 -9.67 -3.61 -13.16
N LYS A 27 -10.77 -2.94 -13.51
CA LYS A 27 -12.08 -3.13 -12.85
C LYS A 27 -12.56 -4.56 -12.93
N THR A 28 -12.44 -5.17 -14.10
CA THR A 28 -12.83 -6.57 -14.30
C THR A 28 -12.02 -7.49 -13.40
N GLU A 29 -10.70 -7.33 -13.39
CA GLU A 29 -9.80 -8.10 -12.52
C GLU A 29 -10.11 -7.89 -11.04
N TYR A 30 -10.30 -6.63 -10.62
CA TYR A 30 -10.62 -6.28 -9.25
C TYR A 30 -11.91 -6.93 -8.74
N HIS A 31 -12.96 -6.99 -9.58
CA HIS A 31 -14.26 -7.56 -9.21
C HIS A 31 -14.35 -9.08 -9.41
N ASN A 32 -13.40 -9.69 -10.09
CA ASN A 32 -13.38 -11.14 -10.32
C ASN A 32 -13.00 -11.94 -9.06
N HIS A 33 -12.54 -11.27 -7.99
CA HIS A 33 -12.27 -11.97 -6.75
C HIS A 33 -13.57 -12.47 -6.11
N PRO A 34 -13.65 -13.75 -5.69
CA PRO A 34 -14.92 -14.39 -5.32
C PRO A 34 -15.58 -13.83 -4.06
N GLU A 35 -14.82 -13.23 -3.14
CA GLU A 35 -15.37 -12.76 -1.86
C GLU A 35 -15.34 -11.24 -1.69
N TYR A 36 -14.38 -10.54 -2.32
CA TYR A 36 -14.18 -9.10 -2.15
C TYR A 36 -13.41 -8.50 -3.33
N GLY A 37 -13.44 -7.18 -3.45
CA GLY A 37 -12.59 -6.50 -4.43
C GLY A 37 -11.12 -6.54 -3.99
N LEU A 38 -10.26 -7.11 -4.84
CA LEU A 38 -8.82 -7.21 -4.63
C LEU A 38 -8.11 -7.18 -5.98
N ILE A 39 -7.06 -6.38 -6.09
CA ILE A 39 -6.17 -6.37 -7.25
C ILE A 39 -4.75 -6.02 -6.85
N ASN A 40 -3.78 -6.69 -7.47
CA ASN A 40 -2.38 -6.30 -7.45
C ASN A 40 -2.00 -5.76 -8.83
N ILE A 41 -1.65 -4.48 -8.90
CA ILE A 41 -1.32 -3.78 -10.14
C ILE A 41 0.20 -3.68 -10.23
N PRO A 42 0.83 -4.44 -11.16
CA PRO A 42 2.28 -4.43 -11.30
C PRO A 42 2.76 -3.09 -11.87
N GLU A 43 3.99 -2.73 -11.53
CA GLU A 43 4.67 -1.52 -12.04
C GLU A 43 3.80 -0.26 -11.98
N PHE A 44 3.06 -0.10 -10.88
CA PHE A 44 2.11 0.98 -10.73
C PHE A 44 2.77 2.37 -10.76
N LEU A 45 3.90 2.50 -10.08
CA LEU A 45 4.64 3.77 -10.02
C LEU A 45 5.71 3.89 -11.12
N PRO A 46 6.01 5.13 -11.58
CA PRO A 46 7.23 5.39 -12.33
C PRO A 46 8.48 4.92 -11.56
N GLN A 47 9.40 4.26 -12.25
CA GLN A 47 10.56 3.60 -11.62
C GLN A 47 11.43 4.55 -10.77
N TYR A 48 11.56 5.83 -11.18
CA TYR A 48 12.36 6.78 -10.40
C TYR A 48 11.69 7.08 -9.04
N ILE A 49 10.37 7.14 -8.96
CA ILE A 49 9.62 7.31 -7.69
C ILE A 49 9.85 6.09 -6.79
N VAL A 50 9.75 4.88 -7.37
CA VAL A 50 10.06 3.63 -6.66
C VAL A 50 11.47 3.69 -6.07
N ASN A 51 12.46 4.10 -6.86
CA ASN A 51 13.85 4.19 -6.43
C ASN A 51 14.06 5.19 -5.30
N LEU A 52 13.42 6.36 -5.36
CA LEU A 52 13.51 7.40 -4.33
C LEU A 52 12.89 6.94 -3.03
N CYS A 53 11.63 6.48 -3.06
CA CYS A 53 10.92 5.99 -1.87
C CYS A 53 11.61 4.76 -1.27
N SER A 54 12.06 3.82 -2.11
CA SER A 54 12.81 2.65 -1.65
C SER A 54 14.13 3.05 -0.97
N SER A 55 14.84 4.03 -1.55
CA SER A 55 16.10 4.51 -0.95
C SER A 55 15.85 5.20 0.39
N GLU A 56 14.82 6.03 0.48
CA GLU A 56 14.43 6.69 1.72
C GLU A 56 14.07 5.67 2.79
N LEU A 57 13.15 4.74 2.47
CA LEU A 57 12.74 3.69 3.41
C LEU A 57 13.93 2.82 3.84
N TYR A 58 14.81 2.43 2.92
CA TYR A 58 15.96 1.59 3.24
C TYR A 58 16.93 2.28 4.22
N ASN A 59 17.17 3.59 4.01
CA ASN A 59 18.10 4.38 4.82
C ASN A 59 17.44 4.98 6.09
N LEU A 60 16.12 4.84 6.26
CA LEU A 60 15.43 5.34 7.45
C LEU A 60 15.92 4.59 8.70
N PRO A 61 16.53 5.31 9.68
CA PRO A 61 17.03 4.69 10.90
C PRO A 61 15.91 4.01 11.69
N ILE A 62 16.23 2.85 12.27
CA ILE A 62 15.21 2.07 12.99
C ILE A 62 14.72 2.77 14.26
N ASP A 63 15.55 3.58 14.88
CA ASP A 63 15.19 4.40 16.05
C ASP A 63 14.20 5.54 15.72
N LYS A 64 14.00 5.83 14.42
CA LYS A 64 12.97 6.75 13.91
C LYS A 64 11.67 6.05 13.53
N MET A 65 11.62 4.74 13.67
CA MET A 65 10.45 3.94 13.39
C MET A 65 9.85 3.42 14.70
N LYS A 66 8.54 3.41 14.77
CA LYS A 66 7.83 2.81 15.89
C LYS A 66 7.80 1.30 15.72
N HIS A 67 8.30 0.59 16.71
CA HIS A 67 8.22 -0.87 16.75
C HIS A 67 6.81 -1.29 17.15
N PHE A 68 6.11 -1.95 16.23
CA PHE A 68 4.80 -2.50 16.45
C PHE A 68 4.91 -3.97 16.84
N THR A 69 4.45 -4.28 18.05
CA THR A 69 4.35 -5.67 18.53
C THR A 69 2.97 -5.88 19.12
N ARG A 70 2.17 -6.72 18.50
CA ARG A 70 0.82 -7.02 18.98
C ARG A 70 0.39 -8.43 18.56
N LYS A 71 -0.03 -9.25 19.53
CA LYS A 71 -0.62 -10.57 19.28
C LYS A 71 0.22 -11.47 18.35
N GLY A 72 1.55 -11.44 18.50
CA GLY A 72 2.46 -12.21 17.66
C GLY A 72 2.84 -11.56 16.33
N SER A 73 2.31 -10.36 16.03
CA SER A 73 2.80 -9.56 14.91
C SER A 73 3.97 -8.69 15.35
N CYS A 74 4.92 -8.51 14.44
CA CYS A 74 6.10 -7.67 14.65
C CYS A 74 6.43 -6.96 13.34
N MET A 75 6.55 -5.64 13.37
CA MET A 75 7.00 -4.79 12.26
C MET A 75 7.40 -3.42 12.76
N TYR A 76 7.98 -2.62 11.89
CA TYR A 76 8.33 -1.23 12.17
C TYR A 76 7.52 -0.31 11.26
N GLU A 77 7.01 0.79 11.81
CA GLU A 77 6.22 1.78 11.08
C GLU A 77 6.75 3.20 11.27
N CYS A 78 6.64 4.04 10.24
CA CYS A 78 6.94 5.46 10.29
C CYS A 78 5.94 6.23 9.44
N ASN A 79 5.23 7.15 10.07
CA ASN A 79 4.31 8.11 9.43
C ASN A 79 4.72 9.57 9.69
N ASP A 80 5.93 9.79 10.14
CA ASP A 80 6.50 11.13 10.33
C ASP A 80 7.00 11.69 8.98
N LEU A 81 6.15 12.43 8.30
CA LEU A 81 6.44 13.00 6.99
C LEU A 81 7.53 14.08 7.03
N SER A 82 7.84 14.62 8.23
CA SER A 82 8.90 15.63 8.37
C SER A 82 10.31 15.06 8.12
N ILE A 83 10.46 13.74 8.28
CA ILE A 83 11.73 13.04 8.08
C ILE A 83 11.72 12.12 6.84
N THR A 84 10.59 12.03 6.15
CA THR A 84 10.39 11.16 4.98
C THR A 84 9.80 11.95 3.79
N PRO A 85 10.57 12.86 3.18
CA PRO A 85 10.07 13.78 2.15
C PRO A 85 9.53 13.07 0.89
N TYR A 86 10.08 11.94 0.48
CA TYR A 86 9.55 11.20 -0.68
C TYR A 86 8.25 10.47 -0.35
N GLN A 87 8.10 9.97 0.89
CA GLN A 87 6.82 9.47 1.39
C GLN A 87 5.78 10.59 1.38
N ASP A 88 6.13 11.79 1.83
CA ASP A 88 5.26 12.96 1.85
C ASP A 88 4.77 13.30 0.44
N TYR A 89 5.68 13.43 -0.54
CA TYR A 89 5.31 13.67 -1.94
C TYR A 89 4.39 12.57 -2.50
N LEU A 90 4.65 11.31 -2.17
CA LEU A 90 3.84 10.19 -2.61
C LEU A 90 2.44 10.24 -2.00
N ILE A 91 2.32 10.43 -0.68
CA ILE A 91 1.04 10.53 0.02
C ILE A 91 0.21 11.69 -0.53
N HIS A 92 0.83 12.87 -0.74
CA HIS A 92 0.14 14.00 -1.36
C HIS A 92 -0.38 13.68 -2.78
N ALA A 93 0.40 12.98 -3.58
CA ALA A 93 -0.02 12.56 -4.92
C ALA A 93 -1.20 11.58 -4.86
N LEU A 94 -1.13 10.58 -3.98
CA LEU A 94 -2.19 9.57 -3.78
C LEU A 94 -3.44 10.14 -3.07
N SER A 95 -3.32 11.26 -2.38
CA SER A 95 -4.44 12.00 -1.77
C SER A 95 -5.09 12.99 -2.72
N SER A 96 -4.57 13.14 -3.94
CA SER A 96 -5.10 14.09 -4.92
C SER A 96 -6.47 13.68 -5.44
N THR A 97 -7.29 14.68 -5.80
CA THR A 97 -8.64 14.47 -6.35
C THR A 97 -8.63 13.53 -7.56
N GLU A 98 -7.61 13.64 -8.39
CA GLU A 98 -7.49 12.84 -9.60
C GLU A 98 -7.21 11.36 -9.28
N PHE A 99 -6.33 11.09 -8.32
CA PHE A 99 -6.07 9.72 -7.89
C PHE A 99 -7.29 9.13 -7.18
N ILE A 100 -7.94 9.89 -6.30
CA ILE A 100 -9.16 9.45 -5.61
C ILE A 100 -10.27 9.12 -6.60
N LYS A 101 -10.51 9.95 -7.63
CA LYS A 101 -11.49 9.65 -8.69
C LYS A 101 -11.14 8.38 -9.47
N TRP A 102 -9.87 8.19 -9.79
CA TRP A 102 -9.40 6.97 -10.43
C TRP A 102 -9.63 5.74 -9.54
N LEU A 103 -9.35 5.85 -8.24
CA LEU A 103 -9.60 4.79 -7.26
C LEU A 103 -11.09 4.49 -7.09
N GLU A 104 -11.95 5.52 -7.08
CA GLU A 104 -13.40 5.37 -7.08
C GLU A 104 -13.91 4.66 -8.35
N GLU A 105 -13.30 4.94 -9.48
CA GLU A 105 -13.63 4.27 -10.73
C GLU A 105 -13.21 2.80 -10.70
N LEU A 106 -11.99 2.51 -10.25
CA LEU A 106 -11.45 1.16 -10.12
C LEU A 106 -12.31 0.29 -9.18
N THR A 107 -12.61 0.79 -7.99
CA THR A 107 -13.22 0.02 -6.91
C THR A 107 -14.74 0.03 -6.92
N GLY A 108 -15.34 1.03 -7.58
CA GLY A 108 -16.78 1.30 -7.50
C GLY A 108 -17.23 1.94 -6.18
N VAL A 109 -16.34 2.12 -5.20
CA VAL A 109 -16.62 2.85 -3.95
C VAL A 109 -16.68 4.34 -4.27
N LYS A 110 -17.67 5.04 -3.74
CA LYS A 110 -17.88 6.47 -4.00
C LYS A 110 -17.65 7.32 -2.76
N LYS A 111 -17.38 8.59 -2.99
CA LYS A 111 -17.16 9.60 -1.95
C LYS A 111 -15.98 9.26 -1.05
N LEU A 112 -14.91 8.73 -1.64
CA LEU A 112 -13.66 8.47 -0.93
C LEU A 112 -13.02 9.78 -0.48
N ILE A 113 -12.48 9.75 0.72
CA ILE A 113 -11.70 10.83 1.33
C ILE A 113 -10.37 10.24 1.76
N PRO A 114 -9.22 10.86 1.44
CA PRO A 114 -7.94 10.43 1.98
C PRO A 114 -7.93 10.65 3.50
N ASP A 115 -7.24 9.78 4.24
CA ASP A 115 -7.06 9.95 5.69
C ASP A 115 -5.97 11.00 5.95
N PRO A 116 -6.32 12.18 6.50
CA PRO A 116 -5.34 13.23 6.78
C PRO A 116 -4.46 12.92 8.01
N HIS A 117 -4.87 11.95 8.84
CA HIS A 117 -4.17 11.59 10.08
C HIS A 117 -3.23 10.38 9.90
N LEU A 118 -3.26 9.73 8.73
CA LEU A 118 -2.46 8.55 8.41
C LEU A 118 -2.58 7.45 9.46
N VAL A 119 -3.80 7.20 9.96
CA VAL A 119 -4.04 6.19 11.00
C VAL A 119 -3.81 4.79 10.44
N GLY A 120 -2.74 4.13 10.93
CA GLY A 120 -2.31 2.84 10.40
C GLY A 120 -1.79 2.90 8.96
N ALA A 121 -1.21 4.04 8.57
CA ALA A 121 -0.56 4.25 7.29
C ALA A 121 0.84 4.82 7.48
N GLY A 122 1.64 4.79 6.42
CA GLY A 122 3.03 5.24 6.43
C GLY A 122 3.97 4.19 5.86
N TYR A 123 5.26 4.40 6.01
CA TYR A 123 6.26 3.37 5.71
C TYR A 123 6.18 2.24 6.73
N MET A 124 6.16 1.01 6.21
CA MET A 124 6.23 -0.21 7.00
C MET A 124 7.45 -1.02 6.59
N LYS A 125 8.17 -1.56 7.56
CA LYS A 125 9.38 -2.37 7.37
C LYS A 125 9.31 -3.61 8.23
N SER A 126 9.54 -4.77 7.62
CA SER A 126 9.70 -6.06 8.30
C SER A 126 11.08 -6.61 8.02
N TYR A 127 11.66 -7.26 9.00
CA TYR A 127 12.94 -7.95 8.91
C TYR A 127 12.74 -9.46 8.96
N ARG A 128 13.80 -10.20 8.72
CA ARG A 128 13.79 -11.65 8.86
C ARG A 128 13.30 -12.05 10.26
N GLY A 129 12.29 -12.89 10.31
CA GLY A 129 11.66 -13.34 11.54
C GLY A 129 10.47 -12.50 12.00
N ASP A 130 10.25 -11.34 11.39
CA ASP A 130 9.02 -10.57 11.63
C ASP A 130 7.83 -11.23 10.96
N THR A 131 6.68 -11.14 11.62
CA THR A 131 5.43 -11.75 11.15
C THR A 131 4.28 -10.77 11.28
N LEU A 132 3.28 -10.94 10.44
CA LEU A 132 1.98 -10.29 10.58
C LEU A 132 0.92 -11.37 10.71
N GLN A 133 0.44 -11.59 11.93
CA GLN A 133 -0.56 -12.60 12.20
C GLN A 133 -1.85 -12.35 11.43
N VAL A 134 -2.55 -13.42 11.07
CA VAL A 134 -3.80 -13.32 10.30
C VAL A 134 -4.82 -12.53 11.10
N HIS A 135 -5.23 -11.39 10.56
CA HIS A 135 -6.13 -10.43 11.20
C HIS A 135 -7.10 -9.82 10.19
N THR A 136 -8.03 -9.06 10.68
CA THR A 136 -8.78 -8.05 9.93
C THR A 136 -8.34 -6.68 10.42
N ASP A 137 -8.23 -5.73 9.54
CA ASP A 137 -7.99 -4.36 9.93
C ASP A 137 -9.19 -3.78 10.70
N PHE A 138 -8.93 -2.70 11.45
CA PHE A 138 -10.00 -1.85 11.97
C PHE A 138 -10.71 -1.17 10.79
N ASN A 139 -12.01 -1.01 10.91
CA ASN A 139 -12.85 -0.39 9.88
C ASN A 139 -13.40 0.98 10.27
N TRP A 140 -13.17 1.43 11.50
CA TRP A 140 -13.59 2.74 12.00
C TRP A 140 -12.38 3.59 12.35
N VAL A 141 -12.34 4.83 11.87
CA VAL A 141 -11.30 5.82 12.14
C VAL A 141 -11.92 6.93 13.00
N GLU A 142 -11.59 6.92 14.31
CA GLU A 142 -12.20 7.79 15.32
C GLU A 142 -11.95 9.27 15.02
N GLU A 143 -10.73 9.61 14.59
CA GLU A 143 -10.26 10.97 14.37
C GLU A 143 -11.11 11.73 13.34
N VAL A 144 -11.68 11.01 12.38
CA VAL A 144 -12.52 11.58 11.31
C VAL A 144 -13.97 11.09 11.36
N ALA A 145 -14.30 10.20 12.31
CA ALA A 145 -15.61 9.56 12.44
C ALA A 145 -16.12 8.93 11.13
N LEU A 146 -15.24 8.21 10.43
CA LEU A 146 -15.51 7.56 9.14
C LEU A 146 -15.07 6.11 9.13
N ASN A 147 -15.71 5.33 8.26
CA ASN A 147 -15.27 3.96 7.99
C ASN A 147 -14.10 3.95 7.00
N ARG A 148 -13.13 3.09 7.25
CA ARG A 148 -12.13 2.71 6.26
C ARG A 148 -12.84 1.98 5.11
N ALA A 149 -12.68 2.46 3.90
CA ALA A 149 -13.37 1.93 2.73
C ALA A 149 -12.43 1.16 1.78
N VAL A 150 -11.22 1.67 1.58
CA VAL A 150 -10.21 1.13 0.68
C VAL A 150 -8.86 1.17 1.35
N SER A 151 -8.08 0.11 1.21
CA SER A 151 -6.65 0.10 1.55
C SER A 151 -5.80 -0.04 0.32
N ILE A 152 -4.61 0.58 0.40
CA ILE A 152 -3.58 0.54 -0.61
C ILE A 152 -2.26 0.18 0.05
N ILE A 153 -1.53 -0.77 -0.53
CA ILE A 153 -0.13 -1.04 -0.21
C ILE A 153 0.68 -0.84 -1.48
N ILE A 154 1.79 -0.12 -1.40
CA ILE A 154 2.79 -0.03 -2.46
C ILE A 154 4.09 -0.63 -1.93
N TYR A 155 4.66 -1.55 -2.67
CA TYR A 155 5.85 -2.26 -2.27
C TYR A 155 7.12 -1.56 -2.79
N PHE A 156 8.14 -1.47 -1.92
CA PHE A 156 9.42 -0.82 -2.21
C PHE A 156 10.63 -1.73 -1.97
N ASN A 157 10.43 -3.04 -1.99
CA ASN A 157 11.50 -4.02 -1.78
C ASN A 157 12.55 -3.94 -2.89
N ARG A 158 13.81 -4.21 -2.54
CA ARG A 158 14.91 -4.30 -3.50
C ARG A 158 15.33 -5.75 -3.64
N GLY A 159 15.17 -6.31 -4.84
CA GLY A 159 15.64 -7.66 -5.13
C GLY A 159 15.03 -8.71 -4.21
N TRP A 160 13.74 -8.59 -3.91
CA TRP A 160 13.04 -9.58 -3.09
C TRP A 160 13.14 -10.98 -3.71
N LEU A 161 13.41 -11.95 -2.87
CA LEU A 161 13.50 -13.36 -3.23
C LEU A 161 12.40 -14.15 -2.53
N GLU A 162 11.90 -15.18 -3.18
CA GLU A 162 10.76 -15.97 -2.69
C GLU A 162 11.05 -16.67 -1.36
N ASP A 163 12.27 -17.08 -1.13
CA ASP A 163 12.73 -17.70 0.12
C ASP A 163 12.84 -16.74 1.30
N TRP A 164 12.69 -15.43 1.05
CA TRP A 164 12.62 -14.43 2.12
C TRP A 164 11.24 -14.40 2.80
N GLY A 165 10.22 -15.01 2.18
CA GLY A 165 8.85 -14.97 2.68
C GLY A 165 8.21 -13.58 2.62
N GLY A 166 7.24 -13.32 3.50
CA GLY A 166 6.57 -12.01 3.60
C GLY A 166 5.53 -11.75 2.50
N SER A 167 5.15 -12.76 1.71
CA SER A 167 4.00 -12.64 0.82
C SER A 167 2.73 -12.40 1.62
N LEU A 168 1.96 -11.38 1.26
CA LEU A 168 0.70 -11.08 1.93
C LEU A 168 -0.39 -12.04 1.47
N ASN A 169 -0.81 -12.91 2.38
CA ASN A 169 -1.84 -13.90 2.14
C ASN A 169 -3.21 -13.36 2.52
N PHE A 170 -4.20 -13.58 1.66
CA PHE A 170 -5.61 -13.31 1.88
C PHE A 170 -6.36 -14.61 2.06
N TYR A 171 -7.20 -14.67 3.09
CA TYR A 171 -7.85 -15.89 3.54
C TYR A 171 -9.37 -15.81 3.35
N ASP A 172 -10.01 -16.97 3.27
CA ASP A 172 -11.46 -17.09 3.33
C ASP A 172 -12.01 -16.60 4.68
N SER A 173 -13.31 -16.36 4.74
CA SER A 173 -14.01 -15.92 5.95
C SER A 173 -13.86 -16.87 7.15
N LYS A 174 -13.47 -18.12 6.90
CA LYS A 174 -13.21 -19.15 7.92
C LYS A 174 -11.75 -19.27 8.30
N LYS A 175 -10.85 -18.48 7.70
CA LYS A 175 -9.38 -18.52 7.89
C LYS A 175 -8.73 -19.87 7.56
N LYS A 176 -9.36 -20.67 6.72
CA LYS A 176 -8.90 -22.04 6.42
C LYS A 176 -8.15 -22.14 5.10
N LYS A 177 -8.47 -21.28 4.16
CA LYS A 177 -7.93 -21.34 2.80
C LYS A 177 -7.35 -20.00 2.38
N ILE A 178 -6.14 -20.02 1.85
CA ILE A 178 -5.55 -18.85 1.17
C ILE A 178 -6.20 -18.73 -0.20
N TYR A 179 -6.83 -17.60 -0.48
CA TYR A 179 -7.37 -17.27 -1.80
C TYR A 179 -6.36 -16.63 -2.71
N SER A 180 -5.55 -15.74 -2.14
CA SER A 180 -4.53 -15.02 -2.88
C SER A 180 -3.30 -14.86 -2.01
N SER A 181 -2.13 -14.99 -2.63
CA SER A 181 -0.84 -14.72 -2.03
C SER A 181 -0.15 -13.66 -2.88
N ILE A 182 0.08 -12.49 -2.32
CA ILE A 182 0.62 -11.34 -3.04
C ILE A 182 2.09 -11.20 -2.71
N LYS A 183 2.93 -11.39 -3.72
CA LYS A 183 4.38 -11.18 -3.60
C LYS A 183 4.66 -9.69 -3.46
N PRO A 184 5.58 -9.30 -2.56
CA PRO A 184 5.90 -7.90 -2.31
C PRO A 184 6.87 -7.33 -3.36
N ASP A 185 6.54 -7.48 -4.64
CA ASP A 185 7.36 -7.01 -5.75
C ASP A 185 7.38 -5.49 -5.82
N SER A 186 8.57 -4.94 -6.01
CA SER A 186 8.81 -3.50 -5.99
C SER A 186 8.01 -2.76 -7.07
N GLY A 187 7.37 -1.67 -6.68
CA GLY A 187 6.57 -0.83 -7.58
C GLY A 187 5.14 -1.33 -7.82
N ASN A 188 4.77 -2.49 -7.30
CA ASN A 188 3.41 -2.98 -7.36
C ASN A 188 2.51 -2.23 -6.37
N MET A 189 1.25 -2.01 -6.77
CA MET A 189 0.21 -1.48 -5.90
C MET A 189 -0.88 -2.52 -5.68
N LEU A 190 -1.07 -2.89 -4.44
CA LEU A 190 -2.18 -3.74 -3.99
C LEU A 190 -3.33 -2.87 -3.50
N VAL A 191 -4.55 -3.16 -3.94
CA VAL A 191 -5.78 -2.45 -3.55
C VAL A 191 -6.85 -3.44 -3.13
N TRP A 192 -7.52 -3.18 -2.01
CA TRP A 192 -8.70 -3.93 -1.59
C TRP A 192 -9.73 -3.06 -0.86
N THR A 193 -10.98 -3.55 -0.77
CA THR A 193 -12.09 -2.87 -0.10
C THR A 193 -12.59 -3.62 1.12
N TYR A 194 -13.19 -2.89 2.06
CA TYR A 194 -13.68 -3.38 3.36
C TYR A 194 -15.19 -3.73 3.38
N LYS A 195 -15.75 -4.21 2.27
CA LYS A 195 -17.17 -4.62 2.24
C LYS A 195 -17.48 -5.79 3.19
N ASN A 196 -16.49 -6.64 3.46
CA ASN A 196 -16.58 -7.81 4.33
C ASN A 196 -15.35 -7.88 5.24
N LEU A 197 -15.37 -8.77 6.22
CA LEU A 197 -14.19 -9.09 7.03
C LEU A 197 -13.14 -9.78 6.14
N ILE A 198 -12.08 -9.07 5.81
CA ILE A 198 -10.99 -9.57 4.98
C ILE A 198 -9.83 -9.98 5.89
N TYR A 199 -9.62 -11.29 6.01
CA TYR A 199 -8.50 -11.83 6.78
C TYR A 199 -7.25 -11.85 5.91
N HIS A 200 -6.19 -11.23 6.40
CA HIS A 200 -4.90 -11.21 5.72
C HIS A 200 -3.74 -11.21 6.70
N GLY A 201 -2.55 -11.56 6.22
CA GLY A 201 -1.33 -11.61 7.01
C GLY A 201 -0.23 -12.43 6.33
N TYR A 202 0.94 -12.42 6.95
CA TYR A 202 2.08 -13.31 6.65
C TYR A 202 2.58 -13.88 7.99
N PRO A 203 1.89 -14.93 8.50
CA PRO A 203 2.16 -15.47 9.84
C PRO A 203 3.48 -16.26 9.91
N ASP A 204 3.96 -16.72 8.76
CA ASP A 204 5.22 -17.44 8.64
C ASP A 204 6.32 -16.47 8.21
N PRO A 205 7.43 -16.38 8.98
CA PRO A 205 8.53 -15.45 8.71
C PRO A 205 9.35 -15.85 7.48
#